data_ba1f73d47c109a1d2f7887d9dd7ca51c
#
_entry.id   ba1f73d47c109a1d2f7887d9dd7ca51c
#
_cell.length_a   1.000
_cell.length_b   1.000
_cell.length_c   1.000
_cell.angle_alpha   90.00
_cell.angle_beta   90.00
_cell.angle_gamma   90.00
#
_symmetry.space_group_name_H-M   'P 1'
#
loop_
_entity.id
_entity.type
_entity.pdbx_description
1 polymer ?
#
loop_
_entity_poly.entity_id
_entity_poly.type
_entity_poly.pdbx_seq_one_letter_code
_entity_poly.pdbx_strand_id
1 'polypeptide(L)'
;MRHPTLIAAFLFGISSLCSGQTLVEAIEQTLLTNPNIQSSAYNVDAADALRRQAVAGYLPSIDLVLARGLEKSDNTTTRATGDANRNFDRFERSITLNQMLYDGFSTAAFVKQQEAVLSATTQRLATTLENTALRSAQAYLEVLRRDQVVALAQVNLTQHDETLLKIEERFESGVGTKVDVVQTKGRRAQSKSSVLLSEKDAQNGRVEFYRVVGESPRELSLPVRPKGLPETLEQAVQLAFRNNPQVKAAQFDLEASQSARKQLLGGYHPRVDLALGATRNDDMDGSPGANDDETAVIKMSYNLYRGGADRAKMKEAIARINGAEQALIALRRSITQDVSILWNDLEDLSIRIEYLQLHVTSTEEALAVYLEQLAIGRRTLLDVLDIQNELFRARSGLVSAEFQLRLAEYRLLATGGQFLGSMGLTNQRAALTRR
;
A
#
# COMPACT_ATOMS: atom_id res chain seq x y z
N MET A 1 -56.03 -3.27 -20.17
CA MET A 1 -56.12 -2.37 -19.01
C MET A 1 -54.68 -2.08 -18.55
N ARG A 2 -54.22 -0.85 -18.83
CA ARG A 2 -52.85 -0.38 -18.55
C ARG A 2 -52.87 0.34 -17.21
N HIS A 3 -52.00 -0.08 -16.26
CA HIS A 3 -51.75 0.69 -15.05
C HIS A 3 -50.43 1.48 -15.21
N PRO A 4 -50.42 2.77 -14.93
CA PRO A 4 -49.19 3.57 -14.90
C PRO A 4 -48.56 3.51 -13.51
N THR A 5 -47.33 3.06 -13.43
CA THR A 5 -46.48 3.15 -12.24
C THR A 5 -45.94 4.56 -12.13
N LEU A 6 -46.33 5.28 -11.08
CA LEU A 6 -45.82 6.55 -10.65
C LEU A 6 -44.40 6.34 -10.04
N ILE A 7 -43.39 6.86 -10.74
CA ILE A 7 -42.01 6.98 -10.18
C ILE A 7 -41.98 8.30 -9.41
N ALA A 8 -42.01 8.20 -8.08
CA ALA A 8 -41.74 9.32 -7.18
C ALA A 8 -40.22 9.57 -7.13
N ALA A 9 -39.76 10.59 -7.84
CA ALA A 9 -38.41 11.11 -7.75
C ALA A 9 -38.23 11.80 -6.36
N PHE A 10 -37.58 11.14 -5.42
CA PHE A 10 -37.15 11.73 -4.16
C PHE A 10 -35.90 12.56 -4.43
N LEU A 11 -36.07 13.84 -4.69
CA LEU A 11 -35.01 14.84 -4.67
C LEU A 11 -34.54 15.02 -3.21
N PHE A 12 -33.53 14.27 -2.83
CA PHE A 12 -32.72 14.56 -1.63
C PHE A 12 -31.93 15.82 -1.92
N GLY A 13 -32.44 16.96 -1.49
CA GLY A 13 -31.70 18.22 -1.42
C GLY A 13 -30.58 18.07 -0.39
N ILE A 14 -29.39 17.73 -0.84
CA ILE A 14 -28.17 17.82 -0.04
C ILE A 14 -27.87 19.31 0.09
N SER A 15 -28.30 19.92 1.20
CA SER A 15 -27.75 21.17 1.70
C SER A 15 -26.29 20.90 2.03
N SER A 16 -25.40 21.20 1.08
CA SER A 16 -23.95 21.28 1.31
C SER A 16 -23.71 22.40 2.33
N LEU A 17 -23.75 22.07 3.62
CA LEU A 17 -23.05 22.85 4.62
C LEU A 17 -21.60 22.89 4.14
N CYS A 18 -21.07 24.09 3.92
CA CYS A 18 -19.69 24.37 3.54
C CYS A 18 -18.78 24.04 4.73
N SER A 19 -18.68 22.76 5.08
CA SER A 19 -17.67 22.25 6.00
C SER A 19 -16.45 21.87 5.17
N GLY A 20 -15.29 22.42 5.53
CA GLY A 20 -14.04 22.13 4.84
C GLY A 20 -13.79 20.61 4.78
N GLN A 21 -13.12 20.16 3.74
CA GLN A 21 -12.76 18.76 3.54
C GLN A 21 -11.92 18.26 4.72
N THR A 22 -12.36 17.19 5.38
CA THR A 22 -11.66 16.62 6.53
C THR A 22 -10.56 15.64 6.07
N LEU A 23 -9.57 15.38 6.95
CA LEU A 23 -8.54 14.39 6.72
C LEU A 23 -9.15 12.98 6.49
N VAL A 24 -10.18 12.64 7.25
CA VAL A 24 -10.86 11.34 7.14
C VAL A 24 -11.48 11.17 5.76
N GLU A 25 -12.21 12.19 5.26
CA GLU A 25 -12.78 12.18 3.91
C GLU A 25 -11.72 12.03 2.81
N ALA A 26 -10.58 12.74 2.94
CA ALA A 26 -9.48 12.61 1.98
C ALA A 26 -8.87 11.19 1.98
N ILE A 27 -8.72 10.57 3.15
CA ILE A 27 -8.26 9.19 3.27
C ILE A 27 -9.30 8.23 2.67
N GLU A 28 -10.59 8.38 3.00
CA GLU A 28 -11.67 7.55 2.43
C GLU A 28 -11.67 7.59 0.91
N GLN A 29 -11.61 8.77 0.33
CA GLN A 29 -11.53 8.95 -1.12
C GLN A 29 -10.30 8.24 -1.71
N THR A 30 -9.13 8.40 -1.04
CA THR A 30 -7.91 7.70 -1.44
C THR A 30 -8.06 6.19 -1.42
N LEU A 31 -8.65 5.63 -0.35
CA LEU A 31 -8.86 4.18 -0.22
C LEU A 31 -9.76 3.61 -1.32
N LEU A 32 -10.74 4.37 -1.78
CA LEU A 32 -11.68 3.95 -2.82
C LEU A 32 -11.10 4.05 -4.24
N THR A 33 -10.28 5.04 -4.52
CA THR A 33 -9.88 5.40 -5.88
C THR A 33 -8.43 5.05 -6.23
N ASN A 34 -7.57 4.81 -5.24
CA ASN A 34 -6.13 4.67 -5.48
C ASN A 34 -5.78 3.38 -6.25
N PRO A 35 -5.11 3.48 -7.43
CA PRO A 35 -4.80 2.32 -8.27
C PRO A 35 -3.87 1.28 -7.59
N ASN A 36 -2.98 1.70 -6.68
CA ASN A 36 -2.09 0.77 -5.97
C ASN A 36 -2.87 -0.15 -5.02
N ILE A 37 -3.93 0.37 -4.40
CA ILE A 37 -4.83 -0.42 -3.55
C ILE A 37 -5.60 -1.43 -4.41
N GLN A 38 -6.15 -0.98 -5.55
CA GLN A 38 -6.86 -1.83 -6.50
C GLN A 38 -5.96 -2.97 -7.00
N SER A 39 -4.72 -2.65 -7.40
CA SER A 39 -3.72 -3.64 -7.81
C SER A 39 -3.43 -4.66 -6.71
N SER A 40 -3.26 -4.20 -5.47
CA SER A 40 -3.04 -5.10 -4.33
C SER A 40 -4.25 -5.97 -4.01
N ALA A 41 -5.48 -5.48 -4.22
CA ALA A 41 -6.71 -6.26 -4.07
C ALA A 41 -6.79 -7.38 -5.13
N TYR A 42 -6.48 -7.09 -6.39
CA TYR A 42 -6.41 -8.13 -7.42
C TYR A 42 -5.33 -9.19 -7.16
N ASN A 43 -4.24 -8.85 -6.47
CA ASN A 43 -3.26 -9.85 -6.03
C ASN A 43 -3.86 -10.81 -4.99
N VAL A 44 -4.77 -10.34 -4.13
CA VAL A 44 -5.51 -11.20 -3.19
C VAL A 44 -6.47 -12.13 -3.96
N ASP A 45 -7.21 -11.60 -4.94
CA ASP A 45 -8.10 -12.41 -5.78
C ASP A 45 -7.31 -13.50 -6.54
N ALA A 46 -6.12 -13.16 -7.07
CA ALA A 46 -5.23 -14.11 -7.72
C ALA A 46 -4.74 -15.20 -6.75
N ALA A 47 -4.38 -14.83 -5.51
CA ALA A 47 -3.97 -15.79 -4.49
C ALA A 47 -5.12 -16.70 -4.05
N ASP A 48 -6.37 -16.20 -3.96
CA ASP A 48 -7.54 -17.06 -3.70
C ASP A 48 -7.82 -18.01 -4.87
N ALA A 49 -7.65 -17.58 -6.11
CA ALA A 49 -7.75 -18.44 -7.28
C ALA A 49 -6.69 -19.56 -7.24
N LEU A 50 -5.45 -19.28 -6.83
CA LEU A 50 -4.40 -20.29 -6.62
C LEU A 50 -4.76 -21.28 -5.51
N ARG A 51 -5.35 -20.81 -4.41
CA ARG A 51 -5.87 -21.68 -3.35
C ARG A 51 -6.96 -22.61 -3.89
N ARG A 52 -7.90 -22.08 -4.68
CA ARG A 52 -8.96 -22.92 -5.31
C ARG A 52 -8.37 -23.94 -6.28
N GLN A 53 -7.33 -23.57 -7.04
CA GLN A 53 -6.59 -24.52 -7.91
C GLN A 53 -5.95 -25.65 -7.08
N ALA A 54 -5.38 -25.33 -5.90
CA ALA A 54 -4.85 -26.36 -5.02
C ALA A 54 -5.94 -27.32 -4.51
N VAL A 55 -7.12 -26.77 -4.13
CA VAL A 55 -8.29 -27.59 -3.71
C VAL A 55 -8.78 -28.47 -4.86
N ALA A 56 -8.70 -28.01 -6.10
CA ALA A 56 -9.08 -28.81 -7.27
C ALA A 56 -8.26 -30.10 -7.41
N GLY A 57 -7.05 -30.17 -6.79
CA GLY A 57 -6.28 -31.40 -6.71
C GLY A 57 -6.98 -32.57 -5.96
N TYR A 58 -8.04 -32.31 -5.21
CA TYR A 58 -8.91 -33.34 -4.61
C TYR A 58 -10.04 -33.79 -5.51
N LEU A 59 -10.31 -33.08 -6.60
CA LEU A 59 -11.43 -33.38 -7.49
C LEU A 59 -10.95 -34.23 -8.67
N PRO A 60 -11.86 -35.01 -9.32
CA PRO A 60 -11.52 -35.75 -10.50
C PRO A 60 -11.22 -34.84 -11.69
N SER A 61 -10.28 -35.24 -12.54
CA SER A 61 -10.17 -34.72 -13.90
C SER A 61 -10.95 -35.63 -14.85
N ILE A 62 -11.61 -35.02 -15.85
CA ILE A 62 -12.32 -35.70 -16.91
C ILE A 62 -11.75 -35.20 -18.23
N ASP A 63 -11.18 -36.12 -19.00
CA ASP A 63 -10.53 -35.81 -20.27
C ASP A 63 -11.26 -36.52 -21.40
N LEU A 64 -11.58 -35.83 -22.49
CA LEU A 64 -12.12 -36.36 -23.74
C LEU A 64 -11.06 -36.21 -24.83
N VAL A 65 -10.75 -37.36 -25.48
CA VAL A 65 -9.88 -37.38 -26.64
C VAL A 65 -10.65 -37.89 -27.86
N LEU A 66 -10.57 -37.12 -28.94
CA LEU A 66 -11.07 -37.52 -30.26
C LEU A 66 -9.92 -37.36 -31.26
N ALA A 67 -9.59 -38.44 -31.95
CA ALA A 67 -8.57 -38.43 -32.99
C ALA A 67 -9.04 -39.20 -34.23
N ARG A 68 -8.73 -38.66 -35.40
CA ARG A 68 -8.95 -39.32 -36.70
C ARG A 68 -7.73 -39.15 -37.59
N GLY A 69 -7.35 -40.24 -38.26
CA GLY A 69 -6.19 -40.19 -39.12
C GLY A 69 -6.09 -41.46 -39.99
N LEU A 70 -5.07 -41.52 -40.81
CA LEU A 70 -4.72 -42.71 -41.57
C LEU A 70 -3.61 -43.44 -40.83
N GLU A 71 -3.79 -44.72 -40.61
CA GLU A 71 -2.81 -45.62 -40.02
C GLU A 71 -2.37 -46.67 -41.05
N LYS A 72 -1.07 -46.93 -41.08
CA LYS A 72 -0.49 -48.02 -41.86
C LYS A 72 0.40 -48.83 -40.93
N SER A 73 -0.01 -50.06 -40.62
CA SER A 73 0.67 -50.93 -39.67
C SER A 73 1.20 -52.16 -40.36
N ASP A 74 2.42 -52.55 -39.99
CA ASP A 74 3.02 -53.85 -40.34
C ASP A 74 3.52 -54.55 -39.07
N ASN A 75 2.66 -55.34 -38.46
CA ASN A 75 2.92 -56.09 -37.23
C ASN A 75 2.54 -57.59 -37.40
N THR A 76 2.69 -58.35 -36.30
CA THR A 76 2.39 -59.80 -36.37
C THR A 76 0.93 -60.10 -36.67
N THR A 77 0.01 -59.24 -36.18
CA THR A 77 -1.42 -59.40 -36.41
C THR A 77 -1.81 -59.06 -37.82
N THR A 78 -1.34 -57.93 -38.38
CA THR A 78 -1.64 -57.55 -39.79
C THR A 78 -1.06 -58.45 -40.77
N ARG A 79 0.12 -59.05 -40.48
CA ARG A 79 0.71 -60.13 -41.36
C ARG A 79 -0.07 -61.43 -41.33
N ALA A 80 -0.62 -61.82 -40.16
CA ALA A 80 -1.45 -63.01 -39.98
C ALA A 80 -2.83 -62.86 -40.64
N THR A 81 -3.41 -61.71 -40.70
CA THR A 81 -4.72 -61.39 -41.33
C THR A 81 -4.58 -61.03 -42.82
N GLY A 82 -3.39 -60.75 -43.29
CA GLY A 82 -3.15 -60.34 -44.70
C GLY A 82 -3.33 -58.82 -44.91
N ASP A 83 -3.46 -58.01 -43.82
CA ASP A 83 -3.67 -56.59 -43.84
C ASP A 83 -2.36 -55.77 -43.68
N ALA A 84 -1.21 -56.43 -43.74
CA ALA A 84 0.08 -55.76 -43.64
C ALA A 84 0.22 -54.66 -44.69
N ASN A 85 0.61 -53.43 -44.23
CA ASN A 85 0.72 -52.21 -45.04
C ASN A 85 -0.56 -51.68 -45.69
N ARG A 86 -1.73 -52.15 -45.29
CA ARG A 86 -3.01 -51.59 -45.67
C ARG A 86 -3.23 -50.23 -44.94
N ASN A 87 -3.87 -49.26 -45.59
CA ASN A 87 -4.28 -48.02 -44.97
C ASN A 87 -5.63 -48.23 -44.25
N PHE A 88 -5.66 -47.86 -42.96
CA PHE A 88 -6.83 -47.86 -42.11
C PHE A 88 -7.26 -46.44 -41.84
N ASP A 89 -8.58 -46.18 -41.82
CA ASP A 89 -9.16 -44.85 -41.39
C ASP A 89 -9.37 -44.88 -39.90
N ARG A 90 -8.25 -44.69 -39.16
CA ARG A 90 -8.20 -44.76 -37.70
C ARG A 90 -9.10 -43.71 -37.07
N PHE A 91 -9.97 -44.11 -36.18
CA PHE A 91 -10.81 -43.22 -35.38
C PHE A 91 -10.78 -43.61 -33.93
N GLU A 92 -10.36 -42.65 -33.07
CA GLU A 92 -10.27 -42.84 -31.62
C GLU A 92 -11.26 -41.93 -30.91
N ARG A 93 -11.96 -42.48 -29.92
CA ARG A 93 -12.83 -41.77 -28.99
C ARG A 93 -12.57 -42.31 -27.61
N SER A 94 -12.08 -41.48 -26.68
CA SER A 94 -11.91 -41.89 -25.29
C SER A 94 -12.37 -40.83 -24.33
N ILE A 95 -13.02 -41.26 -23.26
CA ILE A 95 -13.29 -40.48 -22.07
C ILE A 95 -12.61 -41.12 -20.87
N THR A 96 -11.81 -40.36 -20.16
CA THR A 96 -11.11 -40.83 -18.96
C THR A 96 -11.41 -39.96 -17.78
N LEU A 97 -11.67 -40.57 -16.64
CA LEU A 97 -11.81 -39.92 -15.34
C LEU A 97 -10.67 -40.38 -14.45
N ASN A 98 -9.88 -39.44 -13.94
CA ASN A 98 -8.82 -39.72 -12.98
C ASN A 98 -9.13 -39.03 -11.65
N GLN A 99 -9.20 -39.83 -10.57
CA GLN A 99 -9.44 -39.35 -9.22
C GLN A 99 -8.30 -39.79 -8.30
N MET A 100 -7.61 -38.80 -7.72
CA MET A 100 -6.65 -39.06 -6.65
C MET A 100 -7.37 -39.54 -5.40
N LEU A 101 -6.98 -40.69 -4.86
CA LEU A 101 -7.51 -41.26 -3.62
C LEU A 101 -6.55 -41.01 -2.44
N TYR A 102 -5.24 -41.12 -2.69
CA TYR A 102 -4.21 -40.88 -1.68
C TYR A 102 -2.88 -40.46 -2.35
N ASP A 103 -2.23 -39.45 -1.80
CA ASP A 103 -0.95 -38.90 -2.29
C ASP A 103 0.06 -38.61 -1.16
N GLY A 104 -0.08 -39.30 -0.02
CA GLY A 104 0.77 -39.03 1.15
C GLY A 104 0.53 -37.66 1.78
N PHE A 105 -0.67 -37.13 1.70
CA PHE A 105 -1.07 -35.79 2.17
C PHE A 105 -0.38 -34.62 1.44
N SER A 106 0.21 -34.86 0.28
CA SER A 106 0.87 -33.82 -0.54
C SER A 106 -0.13 -32.72 -0.92
N THR A 107 -1.30 -33.08 -1.47
CA THR A 107 -2.37 -32.14 -1.82
C THR A 107 -2.87 -31.38 -0.60
N ALA A 108 -3.03 -32.03 0.56
CA ALA A 108 -3.43 -31.35 1.79
C ALA A 108 -2.42 -30.30 2.24
N ALA A 109 -1.13 -30.62 2.18
CA ALA A 109 -0.05 -29.68 2.50
C ALA A 109 0.05 -28.54 1.48
N PHE A 110 -0.20 -28.81 0.20
CA PHE A 110 -0.23 -27.80 -0.85
C PHE A 110 -1.39 -26.82 -0.66
N VAL A 111 -2.59 -27.30 -0.30
CA VAL A 111 -3.72 -26.43 0.04
C VAL A 111 -3.37 -25.53 1.22
N LYS A 112 -2.78 -26.07 2.30
CA LYS A 112 -2.32 -25.27 3.44
C LYS A 112 -1.24 -24.24 3.07
N GLN A 113 -0.36 -24.59 2.16
CA GLN A 113 0.63 -23.66 1.64
C GLN A 113 -0.07 -22.47 0.94
N GLN A 114 -1.05 -22.76 0.06
CA GLN A 114 -1.77 -21.69 -0.65
C GLN A 114 -2.68 -20.87 0.26
N GLU A 115 -3.23 -21.44 1.32
CA GLU A 115 -3.94 -20.70 2.36
C GLU A 115 -3.03 -19.73 3.11
N ALA A 116 -1.81 -20.14 3.45
CA ALA A 116 -0.82 -19.28 4.06
C ALA A 116 -0.37 -18.17 3.09
N VAL A 117 -0.17 -18.46 1.81
CA VAL A 117 0.14 -17.46 0.75
C VAL A 117 -0.99 -16.44 0.60
N LEU A 118 -2.26 -16.87 0.59
CA LEU A 118 -3.42 -15.99 0.56
C LEU A 118 -3.44 -15.07 1.79
N SER A 119 -3.21 -15.63 2.98
CA SER A 119 -3.14 -14.87 4.23
C SER A 119 -2.00 -13.83 4.21
N ALA A 120 -0.81 -14.20 3.73
CA ALA A 120 0.32 -13.30 3.55
C ALA A 120 -0.02 -12.15 2.58
N THR A 121 -0.64 -12.48 1.44
CA THR A 121 -1.03 -11.49 0.43
C THR A 121 -2.11 -10.54 0.95
N THR A 122 -3.05 -11.03 1.75
CA THR A 122 -4.05 -10.22 2.44
C THR A 122 -3.41 -9.23 3.42
N GLN A 123 -2.37 -9.66 4.16
CA GLN A 123 -1.62 -8.75 5.04
C GLN A 123 -0.79 -7.73 4.25
N ARG A 124 -0.27 -8.08 3.07
CA ARG A 124 0.38 -7.11 2.16
C ARG A 124 -0.60 -6.05 1.65
N LEU A 125 -1.83 -6.44 1.33
CA LEU A 125 -2.89 -5.47 1.02
C LEU A 125 -3.15 -4.54 2.22
N ALA A 126 -3.22 -5.08 3.44
CA ALA A 126 -3.37 -4.26 4.65
C ALA A 126 -2.20 -3.27 4.84
N THR A 127 -0.96 -3.68 4.52
CA THR A 127 0.21 -2.79 4.49
C THR A 127 0.05 -1.67 3.45
N THR A 128 -0.43 -2.00 2.26
CA THR A 128 -0.68 -1.03 1.19
C THR A 128 -1.74 -0.01 1.61
N LEU A 129 -2.80 -0.45 2.28
CA LEU A 129 -3.86 0.43 2.81
C LEU A 129 -3.31 1.41 3.86
N GLU A 130 -2.58 0.93 4.88
CA GLU A 130 -1.98 1.78 5.92
C GLU A 130 -1.00 2.80 5.31
N ASN A 131 -0.10 2.36 4.43
CA ASN A 131 0.88 3.23 3.79
C ASN A 131 0.25 4.26 2.85
N THR A 132 -0.80 3.88 2.12
CA THR A 132 -1.48 4.80 1.20
C THR A 132 -2.30 5.82 1.97
N ALA A 133 -2.96 5.41 3.05
CA ALA A 133 -3.64 6.32 3.98
C ALA A 133 -2.66 7.31 4.63
N LEU A 134 -1.50 6.85 5.06
CA LEU A 134 -0.45 7.73 5.60
C LEU A 134 0.04 8.74 4.56
N ARG A 135 0.24 8.33 3.29
CA ARG A 135 0.60 9.25 2.20
C ARG A 135 -0.49 10.29 1.95
N SER A 136 -1.77 9.90 2.03
CA SER A 136 -2.89 10.83 1.93
C SER A 136 -2.84 11.86 3.07
N ALA A 137 -2.62 11.40 4.31
CA ALA A 137 -2.47 12.29 5.47
C ALA A 137 -1.27 13.22 5.32
N GLN A 138 -0.15 12.74 4.82
CA GLN A 138 1.04 13.56 4.56
C GLN A 138 0.75 14.63 3.50
N ALA A 139 0.11 14.28 2.39
CA ALA A 139 -0.25 15.25 1.35
C ALA A 139 -1.23 16.30 1.87
N TYR A 140 -2.21 15.88 2.68
CA TYR A 140 -3.18 16.74 3.33
C TYR A 140 -2.51 17.77 4.27
N LEU A 141 -1.65 17.30 5.18
CA LEU A 141 -0.91 18.16 6.11
C LEU A 141 0.03 19.12 5.37
N GLU A 142 0.64 18.67 4.28
CA GLU A 142 1.56 19.49 3.50
C GLU A 142 0.85 20.64 2.77
N VAL A 143 -0.38 20.44 2.27
CA VAL A 143 -1.19 21.54 1.72
C VAL A 143 -1.48 22.57 2.81
N LEU A 144 -1.97 22.14 3.98
CA LEU A 144 -2.27 23.04 5.11
C LEU A 144 -1.04 23.82 5.54
N ARG A 145 0.10 23.16 5.72
CA ARG A 145 1.36 23.80 6.11
C ARG A 145 1.78 24.88 5.13
N ARG A 146 1.74 24.55 3.83
CA ARG A 146 2.15 25.49 2.78
C ARG A 146 1.20 26.69 2.68
N ASP A 147 -0.08 26.48 2.82
CA ASP A 147 -1.06 27.58 2.85
C ASP A 147 -0.83 28.51 4.04
N GLN A 148 -0.48 27.97 5.22
CA GLN A 148 -0.10 28.81 6.37
C GLN A 148 1.21 29.59 6.11
N VAL A 149 2.21 28.99 5.45
CA VAL A 149 3.46 29.68 5.09
C VAL A 149 3.19 30.81 4.08
N VAL A 150 2.27 30.62 3.12
CA VAL A 150 1.84 31.70 2.20
C VAL A 150 1.23 32.84 2.99
N ALA A 151 0.33 32.56 3.93
CA ALA A 151 -0.27 33.60 4.77
C ALA A 151 0.77 34.38 5.59
N LEU A 152 1.76 33.68 6.17
CA LEU A 152 2.87 34.34 6.89
C LEU A 152 3.75 35.19 5.97
N ALA A 153 4.02 34.73 4.75
CA ALA A 153 4.78 35.50 3.76
C ALA A 153 4.04 36.78 3.32
N GLN A 154 2.73 36.70 3.17
CA GLN A 154 1.88 37.85 2.86
C GLN A 154 1.87 38.87 4.02
N VAL A 155 1.74 38.41 5.27
CA VAL A 155 1.85 39.29 6.45
C VAL A 155 3.21 39.97 6.49
N ASN A 156 4.31 39.25 6.25
CA ASN A 156 5.65 39.83 6.19
C ASN A 156 5.78 40.88 5.09
N LEU A 157 5.21 40.66 3.90
CA LEU A 157 5.19 41.63 2.82
C LEU A 157 4.43 42.91 3.24
N THR A 158 3.27 42.77 3.85
CA THR A 158 2.48 43.91 4.36
C THR A 158 3.27 44.74 5.38
N GLN A 159 4.00 44.09 6.30
CA GLN A 159 4.86 44.78 7.27
C GLN A 159 5.99 45.59 6.57
N HIS A 160 6.60 45.03 5.51
CA HIS A 160 7.59 45.76 4.70
C HIS A 160 6.98 46.91 3.88
N ASP A 161 5.73 46.76 3.38
CA ASP A 161 4.99 47.82 2.72
C ASP A 161 4.71 48.99 3.67
N GLU A 162 4.23 48.72 4.89
CA GLU A 162 3.99 49.74 5.94
C GLU A 162 5.28 50.43 6.36
N THR A 163 6.40 49.65 6.48
CA THR A 163 7.69 50.23 6.83
C THR A 163 8.19 51.13 5.71
N LEU A 164 8.02 50.77 4.44
CA LEU A 164 8.42 51.58 3.29
C LEU A 164 7.65 52.90 3.29
N LEU A 165 6.35 52.90 3.47
CA LEU A 165 5.54 54.14 3.55
C LEU A 165 6.05 55.10 4.64
N LYS A 166 6.31 54.60 5.83
CA LYS A 166 6.84 55.42 6.94
C LYS A 166 8.23 55.99 6.62
N ILE A 167 9.09 55.24 5.92
CA ILE A 167 10.42 55.69 5.56
C ILE A 167 10.38 56.71 4.42
N GLU A 168 9.48 56.56 3.42
CA GLU A 168 9.24 57.55 2.38
C GLU A 168 8.73 58.88 2.97
N GLU A 169 7.75 58.87 3.88
CA GLU A 169 7.28 60.05 4.59
C GLU A 169 8.38 60.73 5.38
N ARG A 170 9.26 60.00 6.07
CA ARG A 170 10.40 60.56 6.81
C ARG A 170 11.43 61.20 5.86
N PHE A 171 11.66 60.60 4.69
CA PHE A 171 12.55 61.17 3.67
C PHE A 171 11.98 62.45 3.09
N GLU A 172 10.69 62.51 2.76
CA GLU A 172 10.03 63.72 2.22
C GLU A 172 9.98 64.87 3.26
N SER A 173 9.88 64.53 4.55
CA SER A 173 9.95 65.54 5.64
C SER A 173 11.39 65.98 5.96
N GLY A 174 12.42 65.46 5.28
CA GLY A 174 13.82 65.83 5.47
C GLY A 174 14.50 65.19 6.71
N VAL A 175 13.84 64.24 7.36
CA VAL A 175 14.36 63.53 8.57
C VAL A 175 15.05 62.20 8.19
N GLY A 176 14.68 61.60 7.05
CA GLY A 176 15.22 60.36 6.57
C GLY A 176 16.29 60.50 5.46
N THR A 177 16.97 59.38 5.10
CA THR A 177 17.95 59.37 4.07
C THR A 177 17.43 58.64 2.83
N LYS A 178 17.97 58.99 1.61
CA LYS A 178 17.66 58.29 0.37
C LYS A 178 18.12 56.83 0.43
N VAL A 179 19.16 56.53 1.21
CA VAL A 179 19.70 55.16 1.39
C VAL A 179 18.68 54.30 2.09
N ASP A 180 17.97 54.82 3.15
CA ASP A 180 16.94 54.11 3.88
C ASP A 180 15.78 53.72 2.95
N VAL A 181 15.35 54.61 2.06
CA VAL A 181 14.27 54.33 1.10
C VAL A 181 14.71 53.21 0.11
N VAL A 182 15.92 53.31 -0.45
CA VAL A 182 16.42 52.31 -1.41
C VAL A 182 16.58 50.94 -0.76
N GLN A 183 17.09 50.91 0.48
CA GLN A 183 17.28 49.68 1.24
C GLN A 183 15.93 49.03 1.57
N THR A 184 14.93 49.79 2.01
CA THR A 184 13.57 49.27 2.32
C THR A 184 12.90 48.77 1.03
N LYS A 185 13.05 49.44 -0.12
CA LYS A 185 12.58 48.95 -1.43
C LYS A 185 13.21 47.60 -1.79
N GLY A 186 14.51 47.43 -1.53
CA GLY A 186 15.19 46.15 -1.73
C GLY A 186 14.64 45.04 -0.86
N ARG A 187 14.40 45.29 0.44
CA ARG A 187 13.81 44.32 1.38
C ARG A 187 12.37 43.97 1.02
N ARG A 188 11.55 44.94 0.64
CA ARG A 188 10.20 44.75 0.13
C ARG A 188 10.19 43.85 -1.13
N ALA A 189 11.09 44.08 -2.08
CA ALA A 189 11.22 43.27 -3.28
C ALA A 189 11.58 41.80 -2.93
N GLN A 190 12.49 41.62 -1.96
CA GLN A 190 12.85 40.30 -1.44
C GLN A 190 11.63 39.60 -0.79
N SER A 191 10.85 40.32 0.04
CA SER A 191 9.64 39.78 0.66
C SER A 191 8.58 39.40 -0.38
N LYS A 192 8.38 40.23 -1.43
CA LYS A 192 7.50 39.89 -2.56
C LYS A 192 7.94 38.61 -3.29
N SER A 193 9.26 38.46 -3.52
CA SER A 193 9.81 37.23 -4.09
C SER A 193 9.53 36.00 -3.20
N SER A 194 9.60 36.16 -1.88
CA SER A 194 9.27 35.09 -0.92
C SER A 194 7.79 34.69 -0.99
N VAL A 195 6.88 35.64 -1.17
CA VAL A 195 5.44 35.34 -1.38
C VAL A 195 5.25 34.50 -2.63
N LEU A 196 5.82 34.93 -3.79
CA LEU A 196 5.69 34.20 -5.04
C LEU A 196 6.25 32.78 -4.96
N LEU A 197 7.39 32.59 -4.25
CA LEU A 197 7.95 31.26 -4.01
C LEU A 197 7.01 30.39 -3.16
N SER A 198 6.46 30.94 -2.07
CA SER A 198 5.53 30.22 -1.20
C SER A 198 4.24 29.85 -1.95
N GLU A 199 3.70 30.74 -2.77
CA GLU A 199 2.52 30.46 -3.61
C GLU A 199 2.79 29.33 -4.61
N LYS A 200 3.95 29.33 -5.28
CA LYS A 200 4.39 28.23 -6.16
C LYS A 200 4.48 26.91 -5.37
N ASP A 201 5.08 26.94 -4.19
CA ASP A 201 5.23 25.74 -3.37
C ASP A 201 3.87 25.22 -2.88
N ALA A 202 2.93 26.11 -2.54
CA ALA A 202 1.56 25.72 -2.21
C ALA A 202 0.84 25.06 -3.41
N GLN A 203 1.02 25.62 -4.61
CA GLN A 203 0.47 25.01 -5.82
C GLN A 203 1.06 23.62 -6.09
N ASN A 204 2.37 23.42 -5.90
CA ASN A 204 3.01 22.10 -6.01
C ASN A 204 2.43 21.11 -4.96
N GLY A 205 2.13 21.61 -3.75
CA GLY A 205 1.45 20.80 -2.73
C GLY A 205 0.07 20.32 -3.17
N ARG A 206 -0.72 21.17 -3.81
CA ARG A 206 -2.04 20.81 -4.36
C ARG A 206 -1.95 19.77 -5.49
N VAL A 207 -0.93 19.87 -6.35
CA VAL A 207 -0.67 18.87 -7.39
C VAL A 207 -0.32 17.50 -6.78
N GLU A 208 0.53 17.48 -5.75
CA GLU A 208 0.87 16.24 -5.05
C GLU A 208 -0.34 15.65 -4.32
N PHE A 209 -1.18 16.47 -3.70
CA PHE A 209 -2.44 16.04 -3.09
C PHE A 209 -3.35 15.37 -4.14
N TYR A 210 -3.53 16.01 -5.30
CA TYR A 210 -4.32 15.43 -6.40
C TYR A 210 -3.77 14.06 -6.83
N ARG A 211 -2.47 13.93 -6.96
CA ARG A 211 -1.82 12.67 -7.34
C ARG A 211 -2.11 11.54 -6.35
N VAL A 212 -2.18 11.84 -5.06
CA VAL A 212 -2.36 10.84 -4.00
C VAL A 212 -3.83 10.55 -3.74
N VAL A 213 -4.67 11.60 -3.64
CA VAL A 213 -6.09 11.51 -3.25
C VAL A 213 -7.00 11.28 -4.45
N GLY A 214 -6.60 11.75 -5.65
CA GLY A 214 -7.38 11.62 -6.89
C GLY A 214 -8.33 12.77 -7.18
N GLU A 215 -8.44 13.76 -6.27
CA GLU A 215 -9.22 14.99 -6.47
C GLU A 215 -8.44 16.21 -5.96
N SER A 216 -8.82 17.41 -6.43
CA SER A 216 -8.22 18.65 -5.96
C SER A 216 -8.65 18.95 -4.52
N PRO A 217 -7.73 19.48 -3.67
CA PRO A 217 -8.12 19.85 -2.31
C PRO A 217 -9.15 20.98 -2.32
N ARG A 218 -10.17 20.83 -1.50
CA ARG A 218 -11.13 21.89 -1.18
C ARG A 218 -10.59 22.71 0.00
N GLU A 219 -11.43 23.50 0.66
CA GLU A 219 -11.04 24.09 1.94
C GLU A 219 -10.71 22.97 2.94
N LEU A 220 -9.44 22.85 3.34
CA LEU A 220 -9.00 21.80 4.25
C LEU A 220 -9.15 22.27 5.70
N SER A 221 -9.68 21.39 6.56
CA SER A 221 -9.79 21.66 8.01
C SER A 221 -8.57 21.13 8.77
N LEU A 222 -8.16 21.82 9.85
CA LEU A 222 -7.06 21.35 10.68
C LEU A 222 -7.45 20.02 11.38
N PRO A 223 -6.69 18.93 11.18
CA PRO A 223 -7.07 17.64 11.77
C PRO A 223 -6.84 17.61 13.28
N VAL A 224 -7.74 16.93 13.99
CA VAL A 224 -7.61 16.68 15.42
C VAL A 224 -6.44 15.72 15.69
N ARG A 225 -5.81 15.85 16.86
CA ARG A 225 -4.76 14.93 17.29
C ARG A 225 -5.25 13.48 17.30
N PRO A 226 -4.48 12.50 16.74
CA PRO A 226 -4.92 11.11 16.71
C PRO A 226 -5.02 10.54 18.13
N LYS A 227 -5.97 9.62 18.32
CA LYS A 227 -6.12 8.88 19.57
C LYS A 227 -5.34 7.57 19.54
N GLY A 228 -4.98 7.04 20.71
CA GLY A 228 -4.36 5.73 20.82
C GLY A 228 -2.84 5.71 20.56
N LEU A 229 -2.17 6.85 20.70
CA LEU A 229 -0.72 6.90 20.74
C LEU A 229 -0.20 6.11 21.96
N PRO A 230 0.87 5.30 21.81
CA PRO A 230 1.51 4.63 22.94
C PRO A 230 2.14 5.63 23.90
N GLU A 231 2.22 5.26 25.18
CA GLU A 231 2.78 6.12 26.23
C GLU A 231 4.28 5.90 26.44
N THR A 232 4.81 4.74 26.02
CA THR A 232 6.24 4.39 26.12
C THR A 232 6.76 3.76 24.85
N LEU A 233 8.07 3.86 24.61
CA LEU A 233 8.76 3.21 23.49
C LEU A 233 8.51 1.70 23.47
N GLU A 234 8.56 1.04 24.63
CA GLU A 234 8.32 -0.39 24.75
C GLU A 234 6.91 -0.77 24.31
N GLN A 235 5.90 -0.01 24.71
CA GLN A 235 4.51 -0.20 24.25
C GLN A 235 4.39 -0.02 22.74
N ALA A 236 5.05 1.00 22.16
CA ALA A 236 5.07 1.24 20.73
C ALA A 236 5.64 0.04 19.96
N VAL A 237 6.78 -0.49 20.39
CA VAL A 237 7.42 -1.66 19.78
C VAL A 237 6.54 -2.91 19.91
N GLN A 238 5.95 -3.16 21.07
CA GLN A 238 5.06 -4.31 21.30
C GLN A 238 3.79 -4.22 20.44
N LEU A 239 3.18 -3.05 20.32
CA LEU A 239 2.03 -2.81 19.45
C LEU A 239 2.39 -3.05 17.98
N ALA A 240 3.56 -2.58 17.54
CA ALA A 240 4.04 -2.82 16.18
C ALA A 240 4.23 -4.32 15.92
N PHE A 241 4.83 -5.08 16.82
CA PHE A 241 4.99 -6.54 16.64
C PHE A 241 3.66 -7.31 16.57
N ARG A 242 2.65 -6.86 17.30
CA ARG A 242 1.33 -7.50 17.31
C ARG A 242 0.46 -7.16 16.11
N ASN A 243 0.50 -5.90 15.68
CA ASN A 243 -0.50 -5.36 14.77
C ASN A 243 0.05 -5.06 13.37
N ASN A 244 1.36 -4.83 13.22
CA ASN A 244 1.96 -4.48 11.93
C ASN A 244 1.67 -5.56 10.88
N PRO A 245 1.01 -5.20 9.75
CA PRO A 245 0.65 -6.18 8.73
C PRO A 245 1.86 -6.82 8.03
N GLN A 246 3.01 -6.14 7.96
CA GLN A 246 4.23 -6.71 7.37
C GLN A 246 4.78 -7.87 8.22
N VAL A 247 4.74 -7.74 9.56
CA VAL A 247 5.13 -8.83 10.46
C VAL A 247 4.22 -10.02 10.28
N LYS A 248 2.91 -9.79 10.21
CA LYS A 248 1.92 -10.86 9.98
C LYS A 248 2.12 -11.53 8.62
N ALA A 249 2.40 -10.76 7.57
CA ALA A 249 2.71 -11.30 6.25
C ALA A 249 3.94 -12.22 6.28
N ALA A 250 5.03 -11.78 6.91
CA ALA A 250 6.25 -12.59 7.05
C ALA A 250 6.04 -13.87 7.89
N GLN A 251 5.16 -13.83 8.90
CA GLN A 251 4.76 -15.03 9.66
C GLN A 251 4.02 -16.03 8.76
N PHE A 252 3.10 -15.58 7.92
CA PHE A 252 2.40 -16.44 6.96
C PHE A 252 3.32 -16.95 5.84
N ASP A 253 4.33 -16.17 5.41
CA ASP A 253 5.36 -16.65 4.46
C ASP A 253 6.19 -17.79 5.06
N LEU A 254 6.51 -17.71 6.35
CA LEU A 254 7.18 -18.79 7.08
C LEU A 254 6.27 -20.04 7.14
N GLU A 255 4.97 -19.88 7.46
CA GLU A 255 3.99 -20.97 7.47
C GLU A 255 3.84 -21.61 6.09
N ALA A 256 3.83 -20.82 5.01
CA ALA A 256 3.80 -21.30 3.63
C ALA A 256 5.05 -22.16 3.32
N SER A 257 6.23 -21.72 3.76
CA SER A 257 7.49 -22.46 3.60
C SER A 257 7.48 -23.78 4.37
N GLN A 258 6.93 -23.80 5.58
CA GLN A 258 6.77 -25.01 6.39
C GLN A 258 5.78 -25.99 5.74
N SER A 259 4.69 -25.48 5.18
CA SER A 259 3.69 -26.29 4.45
C SER A 259 4.24 -26.85 3.14
N ALA A 260 5.06 -26.07 2.42
CA ALA A 260 5.80 -26.56 1.23
C ALA A 260 6.73 -27.73 1.58
N ARG A 261 7.43 -27.68 2.72
CA ARG A 261 8.22 -28.83 3.20
C ARG A 261 7.34 -30.04 3.50
N LYS A 262 6.15 -29.85 4.11
CA LYS A 262 5.20 -30.95 4.36
C LYS A 262 4.69 -31.56 3.06
N GLN A 263 4.45 -30.78 2.02
CA GLN A 263 4.07 -31.27 0.68
C GLN A 263 5.13 -32.22 0.12
N LEU A 264 6.42 -31.91 0.26
CA LEU A 264 7.51 -32.77 -0.21
C LEU A 264 7.56 -34.12 0.52
N LEU A 265 7.08 -34.21 1.76
CA LEU A 265 7.00 -35.49 2.49
C LEU A 265 6.04 -36.47 1.80
N GLY A 266 5.03 -36.00 1.09
CA GLY A 266 4.13 -36.84 0.29
C GLY A 266 4.88 -37.71 -0.74
N GLY A 267 5.99 -37.22 -1.28
CA GLY A 267 6.83 -37.98 -2.22
C GLY A 267 7.51 -39.24 -1.63
N TYR A 268 7.53 -39.39 -0.30
CA TYR A 268 7.99 -40.59 0.43
C TYR A 268 6.88 -41.60 0.69
N HIS A 269 5.66 -41.32 0.24
CA HIS A 269 4.48 -42.19 0.36
C HIS A 269 4.06 -42.69 -1.03
N PRO A 270 3.34 -43.83 -1.08
CA PRO A 270 2.70 -44.25 -2.34
C PRO A 270 1.61 -43.29 -2.75
N ARG A 271 1.38 -43.17 -4.04
CA ARG A 271 0.22 -42.47 -4.62
C ARG A 271 -0.78 -43.52 -5.12
N VAL A 272 -2.07 -43.31 -4.78
CA VAL A 272 -3.17 -44.16 -5.22
C VAL A 272 -4.18 -43.33 -5.99
N ASP A 273 -4.45 -43.72 -7.23
CA ASP A 273 -5.41 -43.06 -8.12
C ASP A 273 -6.45 -44.08 -8.59
N LEU A 274 -7.69 -43.64 -8.73
CA LEU A 274 -8.76 -44.36 -9.45
C LEU A 274 -8.80 -43.81 -10.89
N ALA A 275 -8.67 -44.69 -11.86
CA ALA A 275 -8.82 -44.34 -13.27
C ALA A 275 -10.02 -45.11 -13.84
N LEU A 276 -11.00 -44.41 -14.37
CA LEU A 276 -12.12 -44.93 -15.13
C LEU A 276 -11.94 -44.51 -16.59
N GLY A 277 -12.06 -45.44 -17.50
CA GLY A 277 -11.92 -45.18 -18.93
C GLY A 277 -12.99 -45.86 -19.75
N ALA A 278 -13.49 -45.18 -20.75
CA ALA A 278 -14.30 -45.76 -21.80
C ALA A 278 -13.70 -45.36 -23.15
N THR A 279 -13.34 -46.32 -23.97
CA THR A 279 -12.81 -46.08 -25.32
C THR A 279 -13.76 -46.68 -26.36
N ARG A 280 -13.86 -46.03 -27.50
CA ARG A 280 -14.60 -46.48 -28.67
C ARG A 280 -13.70 -46.15 -29.87
N ASN A 281 -13.03 -47.17 -30.39
CA ASN A 281 -12.04 -47.01 -31.45
C ASN A 281 -12.48 -47.81 -32.69
N ASP A 282 -12.15 -47.32 -33.86
CA ASP A 282 -12.34 -48.00 -35.12
C ASP A 282 -11.02 -48.04 -35.88
N ASP A 283 -10.72 -49.23 -36.51
CA ASP A 283 -9.56 -49.45 -37.37
C ASP A 283 -8.22 -49.07 -36.74
N MET A 284 -8.01 -49.50 -35.50
CA MET A 284 -6.84 -49.11 -34.70
C MET A 284 -5.81 -50.27 -34.60
N ASP A 285 -4.50 -49.89 -34.56
CA ASP A 285 -3.38 -50.80 -34.37
C ASP A 285 -3.32 -51.95 -35.41
N GLY A 286 -3.80 -51.68 -36.63
CA GLY A 286 -3.88 -52.64 -37.72
C GLY A 286 -4.99 -53.70 -37.57
N SER A 287 -5.93 -53.50 -36.65
CA SER A 287 -7.09 -54.37 -36.48
C SER A 287 -8.32 -53.67 -37.09
N PRO A 288 -8.94 -54.21 -38.15
CA PRO A 288 -10.11 -53.62 -38.77
C PRO A 288 -11.35 -53.73 -37.87
N GLY A 289 -12.19 -52.66 -37.86
CA GLY A 289 -13.46 -52.62 -37.14
C GLY A 289 -13.38 -52.02 -35.73
N ALA A 290 -14.50 -52.15 -35.01
CA ALA A 290 -14.64 -51.55 -33.69
C ALA A 290 -13.82 -52.29 -32.63
N ASN A 291 -13.16 -51.52 -31.76
CA ASN A 291 -12.49 -52.00 -30.56
C ASN A 291 -12.91 -51.13 -29.37
N ASP A 292 -13.82 -51.64 -28.57
CA ASP A 292 -14.48 -50.97 -27.47
C ASP A 292 -14.02 -51.53 -26.11
N ASP A 293 -13.50 -50.63 -25.25
CA ASP A 293 -13.04 -51.04 -23.92
C ASP A 293 -13.65 -50.16 -22.83
N GLU A 294 -14.00 -50.76 -21.69
CA GLU A 294 -14.38 -50.09 -20.47
C GLU A 294 -13.49 -50.56 -19.32
N THR A 295 -12.85 -49.63 -18.64
CA THR A 295 -11.88 -49.93 -17.60
C THR A 295 -12.17 -49.20 -16.30
N ALA A 296 -12.00 -49.86 -15.16
CA ALA A 296 -12.00 -49.29 -13.82
C ALA A 296 -10.77 -49.83 -13.08
N VAL A 297 -9.79 -48.99 -12.86
CA VAL A 297 -8.48 -49.40 -12.34
C VAL A 297 -8.11 -48.57 -11.12
N ILE A 298 -7.77 -49.20 -10.00
CA ILE A 298 -7.07 -48.57 -8.89
C ILE A 298 -5.59 -48.77 -9.12
N LYS A 299 -4.87 -47.69 -9.36
CA LYS A 299 -3.43 -47.68 -9.62
C LYS A 299 -2.67 -47.17 -8.42
N MET A 300 -1.78 -47.95 -7.85
CA MET A 300 -0.79 -47.52 -6.90
C MET A 300 0.56 -47.33 -7.54
N SER A 301 1.17 -46.15 -7.37
CA SER A 301 2.53 -45.84 -7.82
C SER A 301 3.38 -45.46 -6.63
N TYR A 302 4.57 -46.06 -6.51
CA TYR A 302 5.54 -45.74 -5.49
C TYR A 302 6.94 -45.68 -6.08
N ASN A 303 7.60 -44.56 -5.91
CA ASN A 303 8.97 -44.40 -6.43
C ASN A 303 9.97 -44.81 -5.36
N LEU A 304 10.73 -45.86 -5.62
CA LEU A 304 11.72 -46.39 -4.66
C LEU A 304 13.01 -45.60 -4.64
N TYR A 305 13.42 -44.98 -5.73
CA TYR A 305 14.68 -44.26 -5.84
C TYR A 305 14.69 -43.24 -6.96
N ARG A 306 15.05 -42.00 -6.67
CA ARG A 306 15.16 -40.87 -7.63
C ARG A 306 16.57 -40.26 -7.66
N GLY A 307 17.62 -41.06 -7.53
CA GLY A 307 19.00 -40.55 -7.60
C GLY A 307 19.34 -39.51 -6.49
N GLY A 308 18.64 -39.56 -5.36
CA GLY A 308 18.86 -38.61 -4.25
C GLY A 308 18.13 -37.24 -4.37
N ALA A 309 17.34 -37.06 -5.44
CA ALA A 309 16.63 -35.79 -5.68
C ALA A 309 15.67 -35.40 -4.54
N ASP A 310 14.94 -36.38 -3.97
CA ASP A 310 13.99 -36.08 -2.86
C ASP A 310 14.71 -35.63 -1.60
N ARG A 311 15.90 -36.18 -1.30
CA ARG A 311 16.74 -35.73 -0.20
C ARG A 311 17.27 -34.30 -0.43
N ALA A 312 17.64 -33.97 -1.67
CA ALA A 312 18.11 -32.63 -2.03
C ALA A 312 16.98 -31.61 -1.92
N LYS A 313 15.76 -31.91 -2.42
CA LYS A 313 14.57 -31.09 -2.27
C LYS A 313 14.22 -30.82 -0.79
N MET A 314 14.34 -31.86 0.06
CA MET A 314 14.09 -31.70 1.49
C MET A 314 15.10 -30.75 2.14
N LYS A 315 16.40 -30.84 1.78
CA LYS A 315 17.44 -29.92 2.25
C LYS A 315 17.17 -28.49 1.78
N GLU A 316 16.76 -28.31 0.52
CA GLU A 316 16.35 -27.02 -0.03
C GLU A 316 15.19 -26.43 0.76
N ALA A 317 14.13 -27.21 1.02
CA ALA A 317 12.99 -26.75 1.79
C ALA A 317 13.35 -26.30 3.22
N ILE A 318 14.24 -27.04 3.91
CA ILE A 318 14.74 -26.67 5.22
C ILE A 318 15.53 -25.35 5.14
N ALA A 319 16.38 -25.18 4.14
CA ALA A 319 17.12 -23.94 3.93
C ALA A 319 16.19 -22.75 3.68
N ARG A 320 15.10 -22.94 2.92
CA ARG A 320 14.07 -21.92 2.69
C ARG A 320 13.33 -21.52 3.97
N ILE A 321 12.98 -22.48 4.85
CA ILE A 321 12.40 -22.22 6.17
C ILE A 321 13.34 -21.37 7.01
N ASN A 322 14.62 -21.79 7.13
CA ASN A 322 15.62 -21.03 7.89
C ASN A 322 15.80 -19.61 7.32
N GLY A 323 15.78 -19.48 5.98
CA GLY A 323 15.81 -18.17 5.31
C GLY A 323 14.62 -17.28 5.68
N ALA A 324 13.40 -17.83 5.68
CA ALA A 324 12.18 -17.12 6.07
C ALA A 324 12.19 -16.72 7.56
N GLU A 325 12.72 -17.56 8.45
CA GLU A 325 12.89 -17.22 9.86
C GLU A 325 13.86 -16.05 10.05
N GLN A 326 15.01 -16.09 9.36
CA GLN A 326 15.96 -14.97 9.41
C GLN A 326 15.39 -13.67 8.83
N ALA A 327 14.58 -13.76 7.77
CA ALA A 327 13.88 -12.60 7.20
C ALA A 327 12.89 -12.00 8.20
N LEU A 328 12.13 -12.81 8.93
CA LEU A 328 11.24 -12.35 10.00
C LEU A 328 12.00 -11.66 11.14
N ILE A 329 13.15 -12.21 11.55
CA ILE A 329 14.02 -11.61 12.58
C ILE A 329 14.57 -10.27 12.10
N ALA A 330 15.06 -10.20 10.85
CA ALA A 330 15.55 -8.95 10.25
C ALA A 330 14.45 -7.88 10.18
N LEU A 331 13.24 -8.26 9.76
CA LEU A 331 12.08 -7.36 9.71
C LEU A 331 11.73 -6.81 11.10
N ARG A 332 11.73 -7.66 12.15
CA ARG A 332 11.48 -7.19 13.52
C ARG A 332 12.53 -6.19 14.00
N ARG A 333 13.81 -6.40 13.66
CA ARG A 333 14.88 -5.43 13.97
C ARG A 333 14.68 -4.10 13.25
N SER A 334 14.31 -4.12 11.96
CA SER A 334 13.99 -2.91 11.21
C SER A 334 12.82 -2.15 11.82
N ILE A 335 11.73 -2.84 12.18
CA ILE A 335 10.57 -2.21 12.81
C ILE A 335 10.93 -1.62 14.19
N THR A 336 11.77 -2.31 14.97
CA THR A 336 12.26 -1.74 16.24
C THR A 336 13.04 -0.44 15.98
N GLN A 337 13.94 -0.44 14.99
CA GLN A 337 14.69 0.75 14.61
C GLN A 337 13.76 1.88 14.16
N ASP A 338 12.79 1.61 13.25
CA ASP A 338 11.86 2.61 12.73
C ASP A 338 11.01 3.22 13.84
N VAL A 339 10.47 2.40 14.75
CA VAL A 339 9.69 2.86 15.91
C VAL A 339 10.58 3.69 16.85
N SER A 340 11.83 3.30 17.11
CA SER A 340 12.72 4.04 17.98
C SER A 340 13.11 5.41 17.40
N ILE A 341 13.34 5.48 16.09
CA ILE A 341 13.62 6.76 15.41
C ILE A 341 12.39 7.67 15.50
N LEU A 342 11.19 7.15 15.17
CA LEU A 342 9.95 7.92 15.26
C LEU A 342 9.63 8.39 16.68
N TRP A 343 9.95 7.59 17.68
CA TRP A 343 9.81 7.95 19.09
C TRP A 343 10.73 9.12 19.47
N ASN A 344 12.01 9.04 19.11
CA ASN A 344 12.96 10.12 19.33
C ASN A 344 12.54 11.42 18.59
N ASP A 345 12.04 11.29 17.34
CA ASP A 345 11.50 12.43 16.59
C ASP A 345 10.33 13.11 17.32
N LEU A 346 9.43 12.32 17.93
CA LEU A 346 8.29 12.84 18.70
C LEU A 346 8.74 13.59 19.95
N GLU A 347 9.69 13.04 20.70
CA GLU A 347 10.24 13.69 21.91
C GLU A 347 10.96 14.98 21.55
N ASP A 348 11.87 14.94 20.55
CA ASP A 348 12.62 16.12 20.09
C ASP A 348 11.68 17.22 19.59
N LEU A 349 10.73 16.88 18.71
CA LEU A 349 9.79 17.85 18.16
C LEU A 349 8.91 18.47 19.25
N SER A 350 8.49 17.71 20.25
CA SER A 350 7.69 18.22 21.35
C SER A 350 8.43 19.31 22.14
N ILE A 351 9.69 19.05 22.50
CA ILE A 351 10.56 19.98 23.22
C ILE A 351 10.90 21.18 22.31
N ARG A 352 11.23 20.93 21.06
CA ARG A 352 11.62 21.96 20.09
C ARG A 352 10.50 22.97 19.83
N ILE A 353 9.24 22.53 19.78
CA ILE A 353 8.08 23.41 19.60
C ILE A 353 7.97 24.43 20.74
N GLU A 354 8.25 24.05 21.99
CA GLU A 354 8.24 24.96 23.13
C GLU A 354 9.27 26.09 22.94
N TYR A 355 10.50 25.75 22.53
CA TYR A 355 11.55 26.75 22.29
C TYR A 355 11.25 27.61 21.05
N LEU A 356 10.68 27.04 19.98
CA LEU A 356 10.25 27.80 18.82
C LEU A 356 9.11 28.77 19.16
N GLN A 357 8.17 28.35 20.00
CA GLN A 357 7.10 29.24 20.50
C GLN A 357 7.66 30.41 21.30
N LEU A 358 8.60 30.15 22.22
CA LEU A 358 9.29 31.22 22.99
C LEU A 358 10.06 32.14 22.05
N HIS A 359 10.76 31.62 21.04
CA HIS A 359 11.47 32.43 20.06
C HIS A 359 10.53 33.33 19.26
N VAL A 360 9.38 32.82 18.79
CA VAL A 360 8.35 33.64 18.13
C VAL A 360 7.87 34.77 19.06
N THR A 361 7.46 34.46 20.29
CA THR A 361 6.94 35.43 21.22
C THR A 361 7.97 36.52 21.53
N SER A 362 9.22 36.12 21.82
CA SER A 362 10.31 37.09 22.13
C SER A 362 10.65 37.97 20.92
N THR A 363 10.61 37.43 19.70
CA THR A 363 10.87 38.17 18.47
C THR A 363 9.71 39.14 18.17
N GLU A 364 8.46 38.77 18.44
CA GLU A 364 7.29 39.65 18.32
C GLU A 364 7.39 40.86 19.27
N GLU A 365 7.72 40.59 20.52
CA GLU A 365 7.94 41.64 21.53
C GLU A 365 9.10 42.58 21.13
N ALA A 366 10.22 41.98 20.67
CA ALA A 366 11.36 42.76 20.21
C ALA A 366 11.03 43.65 19.00
N LEU A 367 10.26 43.14 18.03
CA LEU A 367 9.80 43.91 16.88
C LEU A 367 8.96 45.13 17.31
N ALA A 368 8.02 44.94 18.24
CA ALA A 368 7.21 46.02 18.73
C ALA A 368 8.06 47.14 19.35
N VAL A 369 9.01 46.79 20.23
CA VAL A 369 9.94 47.74 20.85
C VAL A 369 10.85 48.41 19.83
N TYR A 370 11.35 47.66 18.82
CA TYR A 370 12.19 48.24 17.77
C TYR A 370 11.46 49.27 16.91
N LEU A 371 10.18 49.05 16.61
CA LEU A 371 9.35 50.00 15.89
C LEU A 371 9.15 51.31 16.69
N GLU A 372 8.92 51.21 18.00
CA GLU A 372 8.84 52.40 18.89
C GLU A 372 10.15 53.15 18.96
N GLN A 373 11.27 52.44 19.11
CA GLN A 373 12.62 53.05 19.15
C GLN A 373 13.03 53.68 17.80
N LEU A 374 12.62 53.11 16.67
CA LEU A 374 12.84 53.69 15.35
C LEU A 374 12.08 55.04 15.23
N ALA A 375 10.86 55.12 15.74
CA ALA A 375 10.04 56.31 15.67
C ALA A 375 10.71 57.51 16.38
N ILE A 376 11.41 57.24 17.50
CA ILE A 376 12.13 58.29 18.29
C ILE A 376 13.62 58.40 17.93
N GLY A 377 14.10 57.72 16.86
CA GLY A 377 15.48 57.80 16.39
C GLY A 377 16.52 57.08 17.24
N ARG A 378 16.10 56.18 18.16
CA ARG A 378 17.00 55.39 19.02
C ARG A 378 17.39 54.04 18.44
N ARG A 379 16.82 53.65 17.28
CA ARG A 379 17.10 52.38 16.61
C ARG A 379 17.32 52.64 15.11
N THR A 380 18.13 51.80 14.46
CA THR A 380 18.32 51.90 13.03
C THR A 380 17.21 51.18 12.24
N LEU A 381 16.93 51.65 11.03
CA LEU A 381 15.99 50.99 10.14
C LEU A 381 16.41 49.54 9.83
N LEU A 382 17.72 49.29 9.70
CA LEU A 382 18.26 47.96 9.40
C LEU A 382 17.86 46.97 10.48
N ASP A 383 17.92 47.35 11.77
CA ASP A 383 17.51 46.48 12.89
C ASP A 383 16.03 46.07 12.76
N VAL A 384 15.15 47.01 12.37
CA VAL A 384 13.71 46.72 12.17
C VAL A 384 13.49 45.78 10.98
N LEU A 385 14.16 46.02 9.86
CA LEU A 385 14.04 45.14 8.68
C LEU A 385 14.56 43.74 8.95
N ASP A 386 15.61 43.60 9.75
CA ASP A 386 16.20 42.30 10.10
C ASP A 386 15.30 41.52 11.06
N ILE A 387 14.75 42.17 12.11
CA ILE A 387 13.83 41.51 13.06
C ILE A 387 12.50 41.09 12.39
N GLN A 388 12.00 41.85 11.39
CA GLN A 388 10.82 41.45 10.61
C GLN A 388 11.09 40.14 9.84
N ASN A 389 12.26 40.01 9.20
CA ASN A 389 12.63 38.77 8.52
C ASN A 389 12.86 37.61 9.51
N GLU A 390 13.44 37.89 10.68
CA GLU A 390 13.63 36.91 11.75
C GLU A 390 12.28 36.38 12.25
N LEU A 391 11.32 37.25 12.48
CA LEU A 391 9.96 36.88 12.90
C LEU A 391 9.27 35.99 11.86
N PHE A 392 9.37 36.35 10.57
CA PHE A 392 8.84 35.50 9.49
C PHE A 392 9.44 34.09 9.51
N ARG A 393 10.78 34.00 9.67
CA ARG A 393 11.49 32.71 9.75
C ARG A 393 11.09 31.90 11.00
N ALA A 394 11.01 32.57 12.16
CA ALA A 394 10.61 31.97 13.42
C ALA A 394 9.19 31.37 13.34
N ARG A 395 8.21 32.14 12.87
CA ARG A 395 6.83 31.69 12.67
C ARG A 395 6.74 30.54 11.67
N SER A 396 7.44 30.63 10.54
CA SER A 396 7.48 29.56 9.53
C SER A 396 8.14 28.28 10.06
N GLY A 397 9.17 28.43 10.90
CA GLY A 397 9.82 27.32 11.61
C GLY A 397 8.88 26.63 12.59
N LEU A 398 8.13 27.40 13.39
CA LEU A 398 7.15 26.88 14.33
C LEU A 398 6.04 26.09 13.60
N VAL A 399 5.41 26.68 12.59
CA VAL A 399 4.40 26.00 11.75
C VAL A 399 4.95 24.69 11.19
N SER A 400 6.17 24.71 10.66
CA SER A 400 6.77 23.50 10.09
C SER A 400 6.98 22.42 11.16
N ALA A 401 7.42 22.76 12.36
CA ALA A 401 7.61 21.81 13.46
C ALA A 401 6.28 21.21 13.95
N GLU A 402 5.22 22.00 14.07
CA GLU A 402 3.88 21.54 14.46
C GLU A 402 3.31 20.51 13.48
N PHE A 403 3.43 20.76 12.17
CA PHE A 403 3.00 19.81 11.15
C PHE A 403 3.89 18.56 11.09
N GLN A 404 5.21 18.69 11.34
CA GLN A 404 6.11 17.55 11.46
C GLN A 404 5.76 16.66 12.66
N LEU A 405 5.44 17.24 13.80
CA LEU A 405 4.97 16.49 14.98
C LEU A 405 3.70 15.70 14.66
N ARG A 406 2.72 16.33 14.03
CA ARG A 406 1.49 15.65 13.62
C ARG A 406 1.74 14.49 12.67
N LEU A 407 2.63 14.67 11.70
CA LEU A 407 3.02 13.62 10.77
C LEU A 407 3.77 12.48 11.47
N ALA A 408 4.65 12.78 12.43
CA ALA A 408 5.36 11.77 13.22
C ALA A 408 4.39 10.93 14.06
N GLU A 409 3.36 11.54 14.68
CA GLU A 409 2.27 10.82 15.35
C GLU A 409 1.55 9.84 14.42
N TYR A 410 1.21 10.26 13.20
CA TYR A 410 0.57 9.40 12.21
C TYR A 410 1.49 8.28 11.73
N ARG A 411 2.78 8.57 11.52
CA ARG A 411 3.79 7.55 11.13
C ARG A 411 3.94 6.48 12.21
N LEU A 412 3.98 6.87 13.48
CA LEU A 412 4.07 5.92 14.59
C LEU A 412 2.85 4.98 14.62
N LEU A 413 1.64 5.50 14.46
CA LEU A 413 0.42 4.70 14.37
C LEU A 413 0.40 3.78 13.13
N ALA A 414 0.87 4.26 11.98
CA ALA A 414 0.94 3.48 10.76
C ALA A 414 1.96 2.34 10.87
N THR A 415 3.13 2.59 11.48
CA THR A 415 4.12 1.55 11.78
C THR A 415 3.56 0.52 12.78
N GLY A 416 2.70 0.96 13.69
CA GLY A 416 1.91 0.08 14.56
C GLY A 416 0.76 -0.66 13.85
N GLY A 417 0.46 -0.36 12.58
CA GLY A 417 -0.68 -0.93 11.85
C GLY A 417 -2.05 -0.49 12.41
N GLN A 418 -2.09 0.67 13.04
CA GLN A 418 -3.25 1.21 13.77
C GLN A 418 -3.75 2.56 13.22
N PHE A 419 -3.12 3.10 12.19
CA PHE A 419 -3.45 4.44 11.70
C PHE A 419 -4.88 4.51 11.18
N LEU A 420 -5.30 3.57 10.32
CA LEU A 420 -6.70 3.50 9.85
C LEU A 420 -7.69 3.29 10.99
N GLY A 421 -7.31 2.48 11.99
CA GLY A 421 -8.12 2.28 13.19
C GLY A 421 -8.31 3.56 14.01
N SER A 422 -7.27 4.36 14.17
CA SER A 422 -7.32 5.64 14.88
C SER A 422 -8.18 6.69 14.17
N MET A 423 -8.34 6.56 12.83
CA MET A 423 -9.21 7.40 12.01
C MET A 423 -10.66 6.89 11.92
N GLY A 424 -11.00 5.76 12.57
CA GLY A 424 -12.34 5.16 12.51
C GLY A 424 -12.63 4.38 11.23
N LEU A 425 -11.62 4.10 10.39
CA LEU A 425 -11.74 3.49 9.05
C LEU A 425 -11.55 1.97 9.03
N THR A 426 -11.71 1.29 10.15
CA THR A 426 -11.53 -0.16 10.30
C THR A 426 -12.51 -0.98 9.43
N ASN A 427 -13.73 -0.50 9.24
CA ASN A 427 -14.75 -1.19 8.45
C ASN A 427 -14.43 -1.18 6.95
N GLN A 428 -13.87 -0.09 6.43
CA GLN A 428 -13.45 0.00 5.04
C GLN A 428 -12.24 -0.90 4.76
N ARG A 429 -11.28 -0.96 5.69
CA ARG A 429 -10.18 -1.93 5.65
C ARG A 429 -10.72 -3.37 5.56
N ALA A 430 -11.67 -3.73 6.42
CA ALA A 430 -12.27 -5.06 6.42
C ALA A 430 -13.05 -5.38 5.13
N ALA A 431 -13.72 -4.41 4.52
CA ALA A 431 -14.44 -4.58 3.26
C ALA A 431 -13.50 -4.84 2.07
N LEU A 432 -12.35 -4.14 2.02
CA LEU A 432 -11.35 -4.29 0.96
C LEU A 432 -10.50 -5.58 1.11
N THR A 433 -10.33 -6.09 2.32
CA THR A 433 -9.57 -7.33 2.58
C THR A 433 -10.42 -8.61 2.49
N ARG A 434 -11.75 -8.50 2.35
CA ARG A 434 -12.68 -9.64 2.24
C ARG A 434 -13.16 -9.92 0.81
N ARG A 435 -12.72 -9.14 -0.19
CA ARG A 435 -12.97 -9.42 -1.59
C ARG A 435 -12.07 -10.55 -2.07
#